data_01ffcc1594b74b71068bc0136181eaef
#
_entry.id   01ffcc1594b74b71068bc0136181eaef
#
_cell.length_a   1.000
_cell.length_b   1.000
_cell.length_c   1.000
_cell.angle_alpha   90.00
_cell.angle_beta   90.00
_cell.angle_gamma   90.00
#
_symmetry.space_group_name_H-M   'P 1'
#
loop_
_entity.id
_entity.type
_entity.pdbx_description
1 polymer ?
#
loop_
_entity_poly.entity_id
_entity_poly.type
_entity_poly.pdbx_seq_one_letter_code
_entity_poly.pdbx_strand_id
1 'polypeptide(L)'
;TLIPDDATRERLLPELFSCDLTEFYQTCEIYSDSSELNSILVVSDESEPYNVLQYCLTEAKALLTTDGWLIKEDPSLKTFWNFIQGKDYLNSSWTDQLHQTDRLHVIYLAVDPGHQHHGLADLLMEEVIDYAQKHKMLISLETHNPENVPIYEHFGFKTYGIVEKHHFGLKQYCMIREATV
;
A
#
# COMPACT_ATOMS: atom_id res chain seq x y z
N THR A 1 15.53 -8.90 1.69
CA THR A 1 14.12 -9.24 1.37
C THR A 1 13.45 -9.87 2.59
N LEU A 2 12.16 -9.61 2.78
CA LEU A 2 11.37 -10.23 3.87
C LEU A 2 11.20 -11.73 3.64
N ILE A 3 11.06 -12.15 2.39
CA ILE A 3 10.96 -13.55 1.96
C ILE A 3 12.25 -13.91 1.21
N PRO A 4 13.23 -14.54 1.84
CA PRO A 4 14.55 -14.75 1.25
C PRO A 4 14.60 -15.90 0.24
N ASP A 5 13.73 -16.89 0.35
CA ASP A 5 13.64 -18.01 -0.56
C ASP A 5 12.67 -17.74 -1.71
N ASP A 6 13.14 -17.86 -2.96
CA ASP A 6 12.35 -17.53 -4.15
C ASP A 6 11.14 -18.46 -4.33
N ALA A 7 11.32 -19.75 -4.10
CA ALA A 7 10.23 -20.72 -4.25
C ALA A 7 9.13 -20.51 -3.17
N THR A 8 9.52 -20.16 -1.95
CA THR A 8 8.59 -19.77 -0.89
C THR A 8 7.88 -18.47 -1.27
N ARG A 9 8.59 -17.50 -1.84
CA ARG A 9 8.00 -16.23 -2.29
C ARG A 9 6.94 -16.43 -3.37
N GLU A 10 7.21 -17.26 -4.38
CA GLU A 10 6.26 -17.56 -5.45
C GLU A 10 4.95 -18.19 -4.94
N ARG A 11 5.03 -19.06 -3.93
CA ARG A 11 3.83 -19.66 -3.33
C ARG A 11 3.10 -18.70 -2.40
N LEU A 12 3.84 -17.89 -1.67
CA LEU A 12 3.29 -17.06 -0.59
C LEU A 12 2.68 -15.74 -1.09
N LEU A 13 3.27 -15.10 -2.10
CA LEU A 13 2.78 -13.80 -2.58
C LEU A 13 1.31 -13.80 -3.01
N PRO A 14 0.78 -14.78 -3.78
CA PRO A 14 -0.63 -14.80 -4.15
C PRO A 14 -1.55 -14.85 -2.92
N GLU A 15 -1.17 -15.58 -1.90
CA GLU A 15 -1.95 -15.74 -0.67
C GLU A 15 -1.93 -14.45 0.17
N LEU A 16 -0.78 -13.79 0.27
CA LEU A 16 -0.66 -12.50 0.95
C LEU A 16 -1.51 -11.42 0.25
N PHE A 17 -1.39 -11.30 -1.06
CA PHE A 17 -2.23 -10.37 -1.83
C PHE A 17 -3.72 -10.70 -1.71
N SER A 18 -4.10 -11.96 -1.65
CA SER A 18 -5.50 -12.36 -1.42
C SER A 18 -5.99 -11.93 -0.04
N CYS A 19 -5.15 -12.03 1.00
CA CYS A 19 -5.46 -11.55 2.34
C CYS A 19 -5.67 -10.03 2.34
N ASP A 20 -4.71 -9.29 1.79
CA ASP A 20 -4.74 -7.83 1.72
C ASP A 20 -5.96 -7.32 0.93
N LEU A 21 -6.19 -7.87 -0.27
CA LEU A 21 -7.35 -7.47 -1.09
C LEU A 21 -8.68 -7.82 -0.44
N THR A 22 -8.76 -8.91 0.33
CA THR A 22 -9.97 -9.26 1.09
C THR A 22 -10.25 -8.24 2.19
N GLU A 23 -9.22 -7.72 2.84
CA GLU A 23 -9.32 -6.65 3.84
C GLU A 23 -9.70 -5.33 3.16
N PHE A 24 -8.96 -4.93 2.14
CA PHE A 24 -9.17 -3.65 1.44
C PHE A 24 -10.51 -3.54 0.74
N TYR A 25 -11.08 -4.66 0.26
CA TYR A 25 -12.43 -4.67 -0.29
C TYR A 25 -13.50 -4.25 0.73
N GLN A 26 -13.22 -4.35 2.03
CA GLN A 26 -14.13 -3.98 3.11
C GLN A 26 -13.79 -2.62 3.76
N THR A 27 -12.58 -2.12 3.55
CA THR A 27 -12.04 -0.97 4.29
C THR A 27 -11.54 0.16 3.40
N CYS A 28 -11.40 -0.08 2.09
CA CYS A 28 -10.80 0.87 1.15
C CYS A 28 -11.62 1.01 -0.13
N GLU A 29 -11.35 2.06 -0.88
CA GLU A 29 -11.84 2.24 -2.24
C GLU A 29 -10.90 1.54 -3.23
N ILE A 30 -11.48 0.76 -4.15
CA ILE A 30 -10.73 0.01 -5.17
C ILE A 30 -11.19 0.47 -6.54
N TYR A 31 -10.26 1.01 -7.32
CA TYR A 31 -10.46 1.47 -8.69
C TYR A 31 -9.75 0.57 -9.68
N SER A 32 -10.29 0.49 -10.90
CA SER A 32 -9.70 -0.25 -12.00
C SER A 32 -9.99 0.47 -13.33
N ASP A 33 -9.12 0.26 -14.32
CA ASP A 33 -9.30 0.79 -15.67
C ASP A 33 -10.56 0.24 -16.37
N SER A 34 -10.88 -1.02 -16.11
CA SER A 34 -12.00 -1.72 -16.74
C SER A 34 -12.35 -2.99 -15.98
N SER A 35 -13.39 -3.71 -16.47
CA SER A 35 -13.73 -5.04 -15.97
C SER A 35 -12.66 -6.11 -16.26
N GLU A 36 -11.68 -5.82 -17.11
CA GLU A 36 -10.56 -6.71 -17.41
C GLU A 36 -9.45 -6.64 -16.36
N LEU A 37 -9.48 -5.61 -15.47
CA LEU A 37 -8.55 -5.41 -14.38
C LEU A 37 -7.08 -5.34 -14.84
N ASN A 38 -6.81 -4.61 -15.93
CA ASN A 38 -5.45 -4.40 -16.41
C ASN A 38 -4.64 -3.46 -15.50
N SER A 39 -5.33 -2.68 -14.69
CA SER A 39 -4.73 -1.85 -13.64
C SER A 39 -5.65 -1.77 -12.44
N ILE A 40 -5.05 -1.59 -11.26
CA ILE A 40 -5.74 -1.48 -9.99
C ILE A 40 -5.10 -0.37 -9.14
N LEU A 41 -5.93 0.41 -8.47
CA LEU A 41 -5.54 1.39 -7.48
C LEU A 41 -6.37 1.17 -6.22
N VAL A 42 -5.72 1.06 -5.07
CA VAL A 42 -6.35 0.92 -3.76
C VAL A 42 -6.03 2.14 -2.92
N VAL A 43 -7.07 2.79 -2.41
CA VAL A 43 -6.98 4.04 -1.65
C VAL A 43 -7.81 3.93 -0.38
N SER A 44 -7.24 4.31 0.76
CA SER A 44 -7.97 4.54 2.00
C SER A 44 -8.37 6.01 2.09
N ASP A 45 -9.64 6.29 2.38
CA ASP A 45 -10.12 7.63 2.72
C ASP A 45 -10.19 7.77 4.24
N GLU A 46 -9.19 8.44 4.80
CA GLU A 46 -9.06 8.62 6.25
C GLU A 46 -10.07 9.62 6.83
N SER A 47 -10.81 10.34 5.98
CA SER A 47 -11.87 11.28 6.39
C SER A 47 -13.21 10.59 6.60
N GLU A 48 -13.42 9.40 6.03
CA GLU A 48 -14.67 8.69 6.13
C GLU A 48 -14.88 8.04 7.51
N PRO A 49 -16.08 8.18 8.09
CA PRO A 49 -16.39 7.51 9.34
C PRO A 49 -16.52 6.00 9.12
N TYR A 50 -15.77 5.22 9.87
CA TYR A 50 -15.83 3.76 9.82
C TYR A 50 -16.33 3.14 11.13
N ASN A 51 -16.90 1.94 11.01
CA ASN A 51 -17.30 1.16 12.18
C ASN A 51 -16.05 0.53 12.81
N VAL A 52 -15.58 1.12 13.91
CA VAL A 52 -14.34 0.70 14.61
C VAL A 52 -14.34 -0.78 14.94
N LEU A 53 -15.46 -1.34 15.40
CA LEU A 53 -15.53 -2.77 15.75
C LEU A 53 -15.37 -3.66 14.51
N GLN A 54 -16.05 -3.33 13.42
CA GLN A 54 -15.97 -4.08 12.17
C GLN A 54 -14.55 -3.97 11.58
N TYR A 55 -13.98 -2.77 11.60
CA TYR A 55 -12.60 -2.53 11.15
C TYR A 55 -11.60 -3.40 11.94
N CYS A 56 -11.62 -3.35 13.27
CA CYS A 56 -10.74 -4.15 14.11
C CYS A 56 -10.92 -5.67 13.90
N LEU A 57 -12.15 -6.14 13.65
CA LEU A 57 -12.39 -7.56 13.36
C LEU A 57 -11.84 -7.97 12.00
N THR A 58 -11.98 -7.13 10.98
CA THR A 58 -11.46 -7.36 9.63
C THR A 58 -9.94 -7.41 9.66
N GLU A 59 -9.30 -6.42 10.28
CA GLU A 59 -7.86 -6.34 10.45
C GLU A 59 -7.30 -7.55 11.24
N ALA A 60 -7.92 -7.91 12.36
CA ALA A 60 -7.51 -9.07 13.15
C ALA A 60 -7.60 -10.37 12.35
N LYS A 61 -8.66 -10.54 11.53
CA LYS A 61 -8.81 -11.70 10.66
C LYS A 61 -7.74 -11.73 9.58
N ALA A 62 -7.45 -10.59 8.93
CA ALA A 62 -6.40 -10.49 7.93
C ALA A 62 -5.03 -10.87 8.51
N LEU A 63 -4.68 -10.32 9.69
CA LEU A 63 -3.44 -10.63 10.41
C LEU A 63 -3.31 -12.14 10.72
N LEU A 64 -4.35 -12.76 11.28
CA LEU A 64 -4.33 -14.17 11.61
C LEU A 64 -4.19 -15.07 10.37
N THR A 65 -4.82 -14.68 9.26
CA THR A 65 -4.74 -15.42 8.00
C THR A 65 -3.34 -15.28 7.39
N THR A 66 -2.79 -14.07 7.37
CA THR A 66 -1.43 -13.79 6.91
C THR A 66 -0.40 -14.58 7.72
N ASP A 67 -0.47 -14.49 9.05
CA ASP A 67 0.45 -15.21 9.93
C ASP A 67 0.35 -16.73 9.72
N GLY A 68 -0.86 -17.26 9.51
CA GLY A 68 -1.09 -18.66 9.17
C GLY A 68 -0.39 -19.09 7.87
N TRP A 69 -0.46 -18.28 6.82
CA TRP A 69 0.23 -18.54 5.56
C TRP A 69 1.76 -18.45 5.69
N LEU A 70 2.28 -17.43 6.42
CA LEU A 70 3.71 -17.29 6.68
C LEU A 70 4.30 -18.53 7.35
N ILE A 71 3.60 -19.07 8.36
CA ILE A 71 4.04 -20.27 9.10
C ILE A 71 3.89 -21.53 8.25
N LYS A 72 2.82 -21.65 7.47
CA LYS A 72 2.55 -22.81 6.62
C LYS A 72 3.59 -22.97 5.52
N GLU A 73 3.92 -21.88 4.82
CA GLU A 73 4.81 -21.90 3.66
C GLU A 73 6.29 -21.87 4.04
N ASP A 74 6.64 -21.36 5.22
CA ASP A 74 7.99 -21.41 5.79
C ASP A 74 7.99 -21.95 7.23
N PRO A 75 7.97 -23.29 7.41
CA PRO A 75 8.00 -23.90 8.73
C PRO A 75 9.24 -23.59 9.58
N SER A 76 10.30 -23.01 8.97
CA SER A 76 11.48 -22.52 9.73
C SER A 76 11.17 -21.27 10.54
N LEU A 77 10.02 -20.65 10.30
CA LEU A 77 9.57 -19.38 10.89
C LEU A 77 10.45 -18.17 10.54
N LYS A 78 11.42 -18.33 9.65
CA LYS A 78 12.32 -17.22 9.29
C LYS A 78 11.58 -16.08 8.62
N THR A 79 10.73 -16.42 7.64
CA THR A 79 9.88 -15.44 6.95
C THR A 79 8.91 -14.78 7.92
N PHE A 80 8.27 -15.54 8.80
CA PHE A 80 7.38 -14.99 9.84
C PHE A 80 8.09 -13.96 10.72
N TRP A 81 9.28 -14.30 11.25
CA TRP A 81 10.05 -13.36 12.07
C TRP A 81 10.52 -12.12 11.29
N ASN A 82 10.86 -12.28 10.00
CA ASN A 82 11.19 -11.13 9.14
C ASN A 82 9.99 -10.18 9.00
N PHE A 83 8.78 -10.72 8.85
CA PHE A 83 7.56 -9.90 8.77
C PHE A 83 7.29 -9.19 10.10
N ILE A 84 7.40 -9.88 11.23
CA ILE A 84 7.25 -9.24 12.56
C ILE A 84 8.23 -8.07 12.73
N GLN A 85 9.50 -8.26 12.36
CA GLN A 85 10.50 -7.20 12.43
C GLN A 85 10.25 -6.10 11.38
N GLY A 86 9.68 -6.44 10.23
CA GLY A 86 9.32 -5.48 9.18
C GLY A 86 8.17 -4.56 9.61
N LYS A 87 7.17 -5.09 10.31
CA LYS A 87 6.01 -4.31 10.80
C LYS A 87 6.41 -3.09 11.65
N ASP A 88 7.58 -3.10 12.29
CA ASP A 88 8.05 -1.98 13.10
C ASP A 88 8.31 -0.69 12.30
N TYR A 89 8.50 -0.77 10.99
CA TYR A 89 8.85 0.41 10.18
C TYR A 89 8.30 0.38 8.74
N LEU A 90 7.93 -0.78 8.21
CA LEU A 90 7.30 -0.92 6.90
C LEU A 90 5.77 -0.83 7.07
N ASN A 91 5.30 0.36 7.42
CA ASN A 91 3.90 0.65 7.69
C ASN A 91 3.62 2.13 7.45
N SER A 92 2.35 2.50 7.52
CA SER A 92 1.89 3.87 7.26
C SER A 92 1.82 4.75 8.53
N SER A 93 2.34 4.29 9.69
CA SER A 93 2.28 5.06 10.95
C SER A 93 3.02 6.41 10.91
N TRP A 94 3.92 6.59 9.95
CA TRP A 94 4.56 7.89 9.71
C TRP A 94 3.54 8.99 9.40
N THR A 95 2.38 8.62 8.88
CA THR A 95 1.31 9.57 8.53
C THR A 95 0.67 10.22 9.74
N ASP A 96 0.78 9.62 10.94
CA ASP A 96 0.32 10.22 12.19
C ASP A 96 1.01 11.55 12.48
N GLN A 97 2.24 11.73 11.97
CA GLN A 97 3.01 12.97 12.10
C GLN A 97 2.46 14.11 11.25
N LEU A 98 1.61 13.81 10.26
CA LEU A 98 0.99 14.84 9.39
C LEU A 98 -0.10 15.62 10.13
N HIS A 99 -0.65 15.06 11.22
CA HIS A 99 -1.74 15.67 12.01
C HIS A 99 -2.93 16.11 11.15
N GLN A 100 -3.18 15.41 10.03
CA GLN A 100 -4.21 15.73 9.06
C GLN A 100 -5.07 14.50 8.80
N THR A 101 -6.38 14.61 9.12
CA THR A 101 -7.38 13.55 8.93
C THR A 101 -8.02 13.60 7.55
N ASP A 102 -8.13 14.80 6.93
CA ASP A 102 -8.67 14.95 5.58
C ASP A 102 -7.60 14.53 4.55
N ARG A 103 -7.46 13.21 4.39
CA ARG A 103 -6.37 12.62 3.66
C ARG A 103 -6.79 11.33 2.97
N LEU A 104 -6.32 11.17 1.73
CA LEU A 104 -6.31 9.90 1.02
C LEU A 104 -4.95 9.23 1.19
N HIS A 105 -4.94 7.92 1.38
CA HIS A 105 -3.72 7.13 1.42
C HIS A 105 -3.73 6.10 0.30
N VAL A 106 -2.80 6.23 -0.65
CA VAL A 106 -2.64 5.27 -1.75
C VAL A 106 -1.85 4.07 -1.23
N ILE A 107 -2.49 2.90 -1.21
CA ILE A 107 -1.93 1.65 -0.69
C ILE A 107 -1.29 0.85 -1.82
N TYR A 108 -2.01 0.64 -2.92
CA TYR A 108 -1.52 -0.05 -4.11
C TYR A 108 -1.82 0.73 -5.38
N LEU A 109 -0.85 0.74 -6.28
CA LEU A 109 -1.02 1.07 -7.69
C LEU A 109 -0.26 0.01 -8.49
N ALA A 110 -0.99 -0.77 -9.25
CA ALA A 110 -0.43 -1.85 -10.06
C ALA A 110 -1.01 -1.84 -11.47
N VAL A 111 -0.15 -2.15 -12.45
CA VAL A 111 -0.54 -2.30 -13.86
C VAL A 111 0.00 -3.63 -14.36
N ASP A 112 -0.85 -4.41 -15.02
CA ASP A 112 -0.46 -5.67 -15.64
C ASP A 112 0.75 -5.46 -16.57
N PRO A 113 1.79 -6.32 -16.49
CA PRO A 113 3.01 -6.16 -17.30
C PRO A 113 2.76 -6.04 -18.81
N GLY A 114 1.72 -6.70 -19.32
CA GLY A 114 1.33 -6.61 -20.73
C GLY A 114 0.68 -5.29 -21.13
N HIS A 115 0.27 -4.48 -20.14
CA HIS A 115 -0.47 -3.22 -20.34
C HIS A 115 0.29 -2.01 -19.77
N GLN A 116 1.54 -2.18 -19.34
CA GLN A 116 2.38 -1.07 -18.92
C GLN A 116 2.71 -0.12 -20.08
N HIS A 117 3.05 1.12 -19.76
CA HIS A 117 3.37 2.20 -20.71
C HIS A 117 2.21 2.64 -21.62
N HIS A 118 0.96 2.30 -21.26
CA HIS A 118 -0.25 2.74 -21.98
C HIS A 118 -1.04 3.83 -21.19
N GLY A 119 -0.44 4.44 -20.19
CA GLY A 119 -1.06 5.52 -19.40
C GLY A 119 -2.10 5.07 -18.38
N LEU A 120 -2.22 3.76 -18.07
CA LEU A 120 -3.21 3.26 -17.12
C LEU A 120 -2.94 3.73 -15.68
N ALA A 121 -1.67 3.83 -15.29
CA ALA A 121 -1.30 4.39 -13.99
C ALA A 121 -1.65 5.87 -13.91
N ASP A 122 -1.43 6.63 -15.00
CA ASP A 122 -1.79 8.05 -15.11
C ASP A 122 -3.30 8.21 -14.96
N LEU A 123 -4.09 7.43 -15.70
CA LEU A 123 -5.54 7.46 -15.65
C LEU A 123 -6.09 7.30 -14.22
N LEU A 124 -5.64 6.27 -13.50
CA LEU A 124 -6.12 5.98 -12.16
C LEU A 124 -5.62 7.01 -11.12
N MET A 125 -4.38 7.47 -11.25
CA MET A 125 -3.81 8.44 -10.32
C MET A 125 -4.43 9.83 -10.50
N GLU A 126 -4.71 10.24 -11.75
CA GLU A 126 -5.39 11.51 -12.05
C GLU A 126 -6.78 11.57 -11.44
N GLU A 127 -7.56 10.50 -11.48
CA GLU A 127 -8.88 10.40 -10.83
C GLU A 127 -8.80 10.69 -9.32
N VAL A 128 -7.85 10.06 -8.63
CA VAL A 128 -7.64 10.28 -7.19
C VAL A 128 -7.13 11.69 -6.90
N ILE A 129 -6.26 12.21 -7.75
CA ILE A 129 -5.74 13.57 -7.64
C ILE A 129 -6.86 14.59 -7.80
N ASP A 130 -7.72 14.42 -8.80
CA ASP A 130 -8.85 15.32 -9.06
C ASP A 130 -9.87 15.30 -7.91
N TYR A 131 -10.16 14.10 -7.38
CA TYR A 131 -10.98 13.95 -6.19
C TYR A 131 -10.38 14.69 -4.99
N ALA A 132 -9.11 14.45 -4.70
CA ALA A 132 -8.42 15.09 -3.57
C ALA A 132 -8.36 16.61 -3.71
N GLN A 133 -8.11 17.14 -4.91
CA GLN A 133 -8.14 18.58 -5.17
C GLN A 133 -9.51 19.19 -4.93
N LYS A 134 -10.56 18.56 -5.44
CA LYS A 134 -11.93 19.02 -5.27
C LYS A 134 -12.34 19.07 -3.79
N HIS A 135 -11.86 18.12 -2.99
CA HIS A 135 -12.18 18.02 -1.57
C HIS A 135 -11.12 18.65 -0.66
N LYS A 136 -10.05 19.23 -1.22
CA LYS A 136 -8.92 19.86 -0.51
C LYS A 136 -8.19 18.90 0.43
N MET A 137 -8.09 17.64 0.02
CA MET A 137 -7.46 16.57 0.79
C MET A 137 -5.98 16.45 0.42
N LEU A 138 -5.17 16.06 1.39
CA LEU A 138 -3.81 15.62 1.17
C LEU A 138 -3.82 14.19 0.65
N ILE A 139 -2.90 13.85 -0.26
CA ILE A 139 -2.65 12.46 -0.66
C ILE A 139 -1.31 12.03 -0.08
N SER A 140 -1.27 10.85 0.52
CA SER A 140 -0.06 10.21 1.04
C SER A 140 0.15 8.84 0.42
N LEU A 141 1.38 8.41 0.30
CA LEU A 141 1.77 7.06 -0.10
C LEU A 141 3.16 6.72 0.42
N GLU A 142 3.50 5.45 0.40
CA GLU A 142 4.89 5.00 0.55
C GLU A 142 5.29 4.06 -0.59
N THR A 143 6.58 4.06 -0.90
CA THR A 143 7.19 3.10 -1.80
C THR A 143 8.54 2.62 -1.28
N HIS A 144 8.85 1.35 -1.53
CA HIS A 144 10.14 0.75 -1.17
C HIS A 144 11.09 0.64 -2.36
N ASN A 145 10.58 0.90 -3.58
CA ASN A 145 11.40 0.95 -4.78
C ASN A 145 11.78 2.41 -5.10
N PRO A 146 13.08 2.77 -5.05
CA PRO A 146 13.52 4.13 -5.37
C PRO A 146 13.20 4.54 -6.81
N GLU A 147 13.03 3.59 -7.74
CA GLU A 147 12.64 3.88 -9.13
C GLU A 147 11.22 4.42 -9.25
N ASN A 148 10.36 4.15 -8.27
CA ASN A 148 9.01 4.69 -8.25
C ASN A 148 8.96 6.16 -7.78
N VAL A 149 9.97 6.64 -7.08
CA VAL A 149 9.99 8.03 -6.56
C VAL A 149 9.82 9.06 -7.68
N PRO A 150 10.60 9.01 -8.80
CA PRO A 150 10.40 9.95 -9.91
C PRO A 150 9.01 9.84 -10.56
N ILE A 151 8.40 8.65 -10.55
CA ILE A 151 7.04 8.45 -11.07
C ILE A 151 6.03 9.23 -10.23
N TYR A 152 6.11 9.12 -8.91
CA TYR A 152 5.24 9.88 -8.02
C TYR A 152 5.55 11.37 -8.00
N GLU A 153 6.82 11.77 -8.17
CA GLU A 153 7.20 13.18 -8.36
C GLU A 153 6.55 13.79 -9.62
N HIS A 154 6.41 13.01 -10.70
CA HIS A 154 5.68 13.43 -11.90
C HIS A 154 4.21 13.76 -11.59
N PHE A 155 3.57 13.02 -10.69
CA PHE A 155 2.22 13.31 -10.20
C PHE A 155 2.16 14.45 -9.15
N GLY A 156 3.28 15.11 -8.88
CA GLY A 156 3.34 16.25 -7.96
C GLY A 156 3.51 15.86 -6.49
N PHE A 157 3.84 14.61 -6.20
CA PHE A 157 4.23 14.19 -4.86
C PHE A 157 5.61 14.72 -4.51
N LYS A 158 5.86 14.90 -3.22
CA LYS A 158 7.17 15.25 -2.66
C LYS A 158 7.54 14.26 -1.58
N THR A 159 8.81 13.91 -1.50
CA THR A 159 9.32 13.10 -0.41
C THR A 159 9.18 13.87 0.90
N TYR A 160 8.35 13.37 1.81
CA TYR A 160 8.17 13.88 3.16
C TYR A 160 9.28 13.39 4.10
N GLY A 161 9.63 12.09 3.98
CA GLY A 161 10.66 11.47 4.77
C GLY A 161 11.09 10.11 4.21
N ILE A 162 12.21 9.61 4.73
CA ILE A 162 12.71 8.26 4.41
C ILE A 162 12.89 7.52 5.72
N VAL A 163 12.20 6.39 5.86
CA VAL A 163 12.36 5.47 6.99
C VAL A 163 13.29 4.33 6.57
N GLU A 164 14.36 4.13 7.34
CA GLU A 164 15.35 3.09 7.07
C GLU A 164 15.74 2.43 8.39
N LYS A 165 15.75 1.09 8.40
CA LYS A 165 16.40 0.31 9.45
C LYS A 165 17.46 -0.58 8.83
N HIS A 166 18.64 -0.58 9.45
CA HIS A 166 19.82 -1.29 8.93
C HIS A 166 19.63 -2.81 8.75
N HIS A 167 18.61 -3.39 9.38
CA HIS A 167 18.43 -4.84 9.45
C HIS A 167 18.11 -5.48 8.07
N PHE A 168 17.32 -4.81 7.23
CA PHE A 168 16.88 -5.36 5.94
C PHE A 168 17.43 -4.61 4.73
N GLY A 169 18.09 -3.45 4.93
CA GLY A 169 18.53 -2.59 3.83
C GLY A 169 17.37 -2.08 2.95
N LEU A 170 16.14 -2.17 3.45
CA LEU A 170 14.96 -1.61 2.78
C LEU A 170 14.74 -0.19 3.27
N LYS A 171 14.50 0.71 2.33
CA LYS A 171 14.07 2.08 2.58
C LYS A 171 12.60 2.22 2.25
N GLN A 172 11.89 2.94 3.09
CA GLN A 172 10.53 3.36 2.81
C GLN A 172 10.55 4.86 2.50
N TYR A 173 10.21 5.21 1.28
CA TYR A 173 10.06 6.59 0.83
C TYR A 173 8.63 7.01 1.10
N CYS A 174 8.45 7.87 2.10
CA CYS A 174 7.16 8.43 2.48
C CYS A 174 6.92 9.69 1.66
N MET A 175 5.85 9.75 0.90
CA MET A 175 5.59 10.84 -0.04
C MET A 175 4.21 11.45 0.20
N ILE A 176 4.10 12.75 0.00
CA ILE A 176 2.85 13.50 0.12
C ILE A 176 2.62 14.39 -1.09
N ARG A 177 1.35 14.63 -1.40
CA ARG A 177 0.89 15.63 -2.34
C ARG A 177 -0.20 16.46 -1.68
N GLU A 178 0.05 17.76 -1.54
CA GLU A 178 -0.92 18.70 -1.02
C GLU A 178 -1.93 19.11 -2.11
N ALA A 179 -3.16 19.37 -1.69
CA ALA A 179 -4.13 20.00 -2.60
C ALA A 179 -3.58 21.39 -3.01
N THR A 180 -3.56 21.65 -4.30
CA THR A 180 -3.22 22.99 -4.81
C THR A 180 -4.35 23.97 -4.50
N VAL A 181 -4.00 25.12 -3.89
CA VAL A 181 -4.94 26.21 -3.58
C VAL A 181 -5.38 26.92 -4.85
#